data_202c6043c147b3d1fcaa46a66d752e58
#
_entry.id   202c6043c147b3d1fcaa46a66d752e58
#
_cell.length_a   1.000
_cell.length_b   1.000
_cell.length_c   1.000
_cell.angle_alpha   90.00
_cell.angle_beta   90.00
_cell.angle_gamma   90.00
#
_symmetry.space_group_name_H-M   'P 1'
#
loop_
_entity.id
_entity.type
_entity.pdbx_description
1 polymer ?
#
loop_
_entity_poly.entity_id
_entity_poly.type
_entity_poly.pdbx_seq_one_letter_code
_entity_poly.pdbx_strand_id
1 'polypeptide(L)'
;MLDTFGLLHEQYTAVFSLFVFVFGTLVGSFLNVVILRLPLILEQTWKEEAALILDQVQKAEPPITLWGPRSACPSCSSTIRACDNVPIISFLLLQGRCRDCSTRISLRYPLIELFTGLVTLGLLMVLGWNTTFAAALVLSYGLIALTFIDFDHQILPDQITLPGIWIGLLVNLNDIFCSLEEAVIGAVAGYLSLWIVYQGFKLATGKEGMGFGDFKLLAALGAWFGWMALPGIVLISSAIGAIVGIILIVLGRPREEAIAFGPYLALAGFVYLLAGDTVLSFYLPAGAL
;
A
#
# COMPACT_ATOMS: atom_id res chain seq x y z
N MET A 1 -5.35 -14.99 -24.30
CA MET A 1 -4.98 -15.57 -22.99
C MET A 1 -5.94 -15.11 -21.89
N LEU A 2 -6.33 -13.84 -21.80
CA LEU A 2 -7.35 -13.35 -20.83
C LEU A 2 -8.71 -14.02 -21.06
N ASP A 3 -9.13 -14.21 -22.31
CA ASP A 3 -10.40 -14.85 -22.67
C ASP A 3 -10.50 -16.32 -22.17
N THR A 4 -9.40 -17.05 -22.18
CA THR A 4 -9.37 -18.45 -21.71
C THR A 4 -9.64 -18.53 -20.19
N PHE A 5 -9.10 -17.60 -19.42
CA PHE A 5 -9.37 -17.50 -17.98
C PHE A 5 -10.78 -16.99 -17.69
N GLY A 6 -11.36 -16.12 -18.54
CA GLY A 6 -12.75 -15.70 -18.46
C GLY A 6 -13.71 -16.90 -18.61
N LEU A 7 -13.46 -17.77 -19.57
CA LEU A 7 -14.23 -19.01 -19.78
C LEU A 7 -14.11 -19.97 -18.60
N LEU A 8 -12.92 -20.07 -17.98
CA LEU A 8 -12.72 -20.88 -16.77
C LEU A 8 -13.49 -20.30 -15.57
N HIS A 9 -13.58 -18.99 -15.48
CA HIS A 9 -14.38 -18.33 -14.44
C HIS A 9 -15.86 -18.68 -14.55
N GLU A 10 -16.44 -18.67 -15.75
CA GLU A 10 -17.85 -19.03 -15.97
C GLU A 10 -18.14 -20.51 -15.68
N GLN A 11 -17.22 -21.40 -16.06
CA GLN A 11 -17.44 -22.85 -15.98
C GLN A 11 -17.07 -23.44 -14.60
N TYR A 12 -16.09 -22.84 -13.89
CA TYR A 12 -15.54 -23.35 -12.61
C TYR A 12 -15.39 -22.24 -11.57
N THR A 13 -16.43 -21.46 -11.34
CA THR A 13 -16.40 -20.26 -10.50
C THR A 13 -15.76 -20.49 -9.12
N ALA A 14 -16.12 -21.57 -8.43
CA ALA A 14 -15.60 -21.86 -7.10
C ALA A 14 -14.09 -22.21 -7.10
N VAL A 15 -13.64 -23.05 -8.05
CA VAL A 15 -12.23 -23.45 -8.16
C VAL A 15 -11.37 -22.27 -8.60
N PHE A 16 -11.88 -21.48 -9.55
CA PHE A 16 -11.18 -20.30 -10.01
C PHE A 16 -11.06 -19.23 -8.92
N SER A 17 -12.14 -18.97 -8.15
CA SER A 17 -12.13 -18.07 -7.01
C SER A 17 -11.14 -18.50 -5.92
N LEU A 18 -11.08 -19.82 -5.65
CA LEU A 18 -10.09 -20.38 -4.73
C LEU A 18 -8.66 -20.14 -5.24
N PHE A 19 -8.40 -20.36 -6.53
CA PHE A 19 -7.10 -20.10 -7.13
C PHE A 19 -6.69 -18.63 -6.99
N VAL A 20 -7.60 -17.71 -7.29
CA VAL A 20 -7.36 -16.26 -7.17
C VAL A 20 -7.13 -15.86 -5.70
N PHE A 21 -7.87 -16.42 -4.78
CA PHE A 21 -7.66 -16.21 -3.34
C PHE A 21 -6.27 -16.70 -2.90
N VAL A 22 -5.89 -17.93 -3.28
CA VAL A 22 -4.56 -18.50 -2.97
C VAL A 22 -3.44 -17.63 -3.59
N PHE A 23 -3.61 -17.20 -4.83
CA PHE A 23 -2.68 -16.25 -5.46
C PHE A 23 -2.53 -14.97 -4.63
N GLY A 24 -3.63 -14.38 -4.19
CA GLY A 24 -3.61 -13.20 -3.33
C GLY A 24 -2.89 -13.44 -1.99
N THR A 25 -3.08 -14.61 -1.35
CA THR A 25 -2.35 -14.95 -0.10
C THR A 25 -0.85 -15.11 -0.34
N LEU A 26 -0.44 -15.68 -1.47
CA LEU A 26 0.98 -15.79 -1.86
C LEU A 26 1.60 -14.40 -2.06
N VAL A 27 0.89 -13.49 -2.73
CA VAL A 27 1.34 -12.09 -2.85
C VAL A 27 1.40 -11.45 -1.46
N GLY A 28 0.42 -11.66 -0.59
CA GLY A 28 0.42 -11.18 0.79
C GLY A 28 1.64 -11.64 1.59
N SER A 29 2.08 -12.88 1.41
CA SER A 29 3.31 -13.39 2.00
C SER A 29 4.55 -12.65 1.50
N PHE A 30 4.61 -12.32 0.20
CA PHE A 30 5.66 -11.49 -0.36
C PHE A 30 5.56 -10.03 0.14
N LEU A 31 4.36 -9.46 0.26
CA LEU A 31 4.18 -8.13 0.83
C LEU A 31 4.69 -8.04 2.27
N ASN A 32 4.55 -9.08 3.09
CA ASN A 32 5.19 -9.14 4.41
C ASN A 32 6.70 -8.94 4.33
N VAL A 33 7.36 -9.51 3.32
CA VAL A 33 8.81 -9.31 3.10
C VAL A 33 9.10 -7.85 2.71
N VAL A 34 8.31 -7.27 1.81
CA VAL A 34 8.44 -5.87 1.39
C VAL A 34 8.26 -4.93 2.57
N ILE A 35 7.18 -5.10 3.35
CA ILE A 35 6.83 -4.27 4.50
C ILE A 35 7.96 -4.26 5.53
N LEU A 36 8.57 -5.41 5.79
CA LEU A 36 9.63 -5.52 6.79
C LEU A 36 10.99 -5.08 6.28
N ARG A 37 11.35 -5.39 5.03
CA ARG A 37 12.71 -5.19 4.54
C ARG A 37 12.93 -3.86 3.85
N LEU A 38 11.93 -3.34 3.13
CA LEU A 38 12.10 -2.09 2.39
C LEU A 38 12.49 -0.91 3.29
N PRO A 39 11.88 -0.70 4.47
CA PRO A 39 12.33 0.33 5.40
C PRO A 39 13.78 0.12 5.88
N LEU A 40 14.16 -1.13 6.18
CA LEU A 40 15.52 -1.45 6.62
C LEU A 40 16.58 -1.19 5.52
N ILE A 41 16.23 -1.54 4.27
CA ILE A 41 17.08 -1.25 3.10
C ILE A 41 17.29 0.26 2.96
N LEU A 42 16.22 1.04 3.08
CA LEU A 42 16.28 2.49 3.00
C LEU A 42 17.12 3.09 4.12
N GLU A 43 16.91 2.63 5.35
CA GLU A 43 17.68 3.07 6.50
C GLU A 43 19.16 2.78 6.34
N GLN A 44 19.53 1.60 5.84
CA GLN A 44 20.90 1.24 5.53
C GLN A 44 21.50 2.17 4.47
N THR A 45 20.79 2.39 3.37
CA THR A 45 21.20 3.29 2.28
C THR A 45 21.41 4.72 2.81
N TRP A 46 20.48 5.26 3.57
CA TRP A 46 20.62 6.61 4.14
C TRP A 46 21.79 6.74 5.11
N LYS A 47 22.06 5.70 5.92
CA LYS A 47 23.24 5.67 6.81
C LYS A 47 24.54 5.68 6.02
N GLU A 48 24.61 4.88 4.94
CA GLU A 48 25.77 4.82 4.05
C GLU A 48 26.02 6.18 3.36
N GLU A 49 24.96 6.80 2.81
CA GLU A 49 25.04 8.13 2.20
C GLU A 49 25.46 9.20 3.20
N ALA A 50 24.89 9.20 4.41
CA ALA A 50 25.26 10.14 5.47
C ALA A 50 26.72 9.97 5.90
N ALA A 51 27.20 8.74 6.01
CA ALA A 51 28.60 8.45 6.35
C ALA A 51 29.58 8.95 5.28
N LEU A 52 29.22 8.79 4.00
CA LEU A 52 30.01 9.35 2.88
C LEU A 52 30.09 10.87 2.93
N ILE A 53 28.97 11.55 3.24
CA ILE A 53 28.94 13.02 3.34
C ILE A 53 29.76 13.51 4.54
N LEU A 54 29.75 12.76 5.65
CA LEU A 54 30.45 13.12 6.90
C LEU A 54 31.90 12.61 6.94
N ASP A 55 32.37 11.98 5.87
CA ASP A 55 33.72 11.36 5.77
C ASP A 55 34.03 10.39 6.93
N GLN A 56 32.99 9.67 7.39
CA GLN A 56 33.08 8.70 8.47
C GLN A 56 33.24 7.28 7.93
N VAL A 57 34.25 6.57 8.46
CA VAL A 57 34.43 5.16 8.14
C VAL A 57 33.43 4.32 8.90
N GLN A 58 32.39 3.85 8.20
CA GLN A 58 31.46 2.86 8.75
C GLN A 58 31.99 1.43 8.55
N LYS A 59 31.71 0.54 9.52
CA LYS A 59 31.85 -0.90 9.29
C LYS A 59 30.82 -1.30 8.24
N ALA A 60 31.29 -1.91 7.15
CA ALA A 60 30.42 -2.46 6.12
C ALA A 60 29.51 -3.54 6.74
N GLU A 61 28.23 -3.25 6.85
CA GLU A 61 27.21 -4.24 7.19
C GLU A 61 26.82 -5.03 5.93
N PRO A 62 26.51 -6.33 6.06
CA PRO A 62 26.09 -7.11 4.90
C PRO A 62 24.81 -6.48 4.31
N PRO A 63 24.74 -6.31 2.96
CA PRO A 63 23.61 -5.65 2.33
C PRO A 63 22.32 -6.45 2.51
N ILE A 64 21.29 -5.79 2.99
CA ILE A 64 19.93 -6.32 3.05
C ILE A 64 19.25 -6.07 1.70
N THR A 65 18.62 -7.10 1.13
CA THR A 65 17.83 -6.99 -0.10
C THR A 65 16.46 -7.63 0.10
N LEU A 66 15.54 -7.43 -0.83
CA LEU A 66 14.23 -8.12 -0.80
C LEU A 66 14.40 -9.65 -0.91
N TRP A 67 15.48 -10.11 -1.57
CA TRP A 67 15.74 -11.52 -1.84
C TRP A 67 16.72 -12.17 -0.88
N GLY A 68 17.50 -11.42 -0.15
CA GLY A 68 18.54 -11.93 0.77
C GLY A 68 18.79 -11.01 1.97
N PRO A 69 19.30 -11.58 3.07
CA PRO A 69 19.40 -13.01 3.39
C PRO A 69 18.04 -13.71 3.47
N ARG A 70 18.00 -15.06 3.50
CA ARG A 70 16.74 -15.81 3.68
C ARG A 70 16.04 -15.40 4.98
N SER A 71 14.71 -15.50 4.99
CA SER A 71 13.92 -15.25 6.19
C SER A 71 14.33 -16.20 7.32
N ALA A 72 14.53 -15.65 8.50
CA ALA A 72 15.01 -16.38 9.68
C ALA A 72 14.16 -16.02 10.90
N CYS A 73 14.12 -16.90 11.86
CA CYS A 73 13.48 -16.64 13.15
C CYS A 73 14.25 -15.54 13.91
N PRO A 74 13.59 -14.48 14.40
CA PRO A 74 14.27 -13.40 15.12
C PRO A 74 14.89 -13.85 16.45
N SER A 75 14.41 -14.97 17.03
CA SER A 75 14.89 -15.44 18.34
C SER A 75 16.04 -16.45 18.26
N CYS A 76 16.02 -17.37 17.29
CA CYS A 76 17.05 -18.41 17.17
C CYS A 76 17.89 -18.33 15.90
N SER A 77 17.59 -17.36 15.02
CA SER A 77 18.27 -17.13 13.74
C SER A 77 18.25 -18.32 12.78
N SER A 78 17.49 -19.39 13.06
CA SER A 78 17.34 -20.50 12.13
C SER A 78 16.51 -20.06 10.89
N THR A 79 16.98 -20.48 9.71
CA THR A 79 16.36 -20.12 8.43
C THR A 79 15.01 -20.81 8.28
N ILE A 80 13.99 -20.05 7.88
CA ILE A 80 12.64 -20.56 7.63
C ILE A 80 12.68 -21.45 6.39
N ARG A 81 12.16 -22.68 6.51
CA ARG A 81 12.06 -23.63 5.39
C ARG A 81 10.97 -23.18 4.43
N ALA A 82 11.10 -23.53 3.15
CA ALA A 82 10.08 -23.18 2.15
C ALA A 82 8.67 -23.73 2.51
N CYS A 83 8.61 -24.94 3.08
CA CYS A 83 7.34 -25.52 3.55
C CYS A 83 6.74 -24.79 4.76
N ASP A 84 7.55 -24.08 5.54
CA ASP A 84 7.10 -23.29 6.68
C ASP A 84 6.75 -21.84 6.28
N ASN A 85 6.85 -21.52 5.00
CA ASN A 85 6.51 -20.21 4.42
C ASN A 85 5.27 -20.27 3.51
N VAL A 86 4.49 -21.37 3.58
CA VAL A 86 3.20 -21.45 2.89
C VAL A 86 2.20 -20.56 3.63
N PRO A 87 1.59 -19.56 2.94
CA PRO A 87 0.74 -18.56 3.60
C PRO A 87 -0.37 -19.21 4.42
N ILE A 88 -0.63 -18.66 5.60
CA ILE A 88 -1.70 -19.07 6.53
C ILE A 88 -1.53 -20.53 7.00
N ILE A 89 -1.35 -21.48 6.08
CA ILE A 89 -1.30 -22.91 6.36
C ILE A 89 -0.15 -23.25 7.30
N SER A 90 1.05 -22.75 7.03
CA SER A 90 2.21 -23.00 7.88
C SER A 90 2.02 -22.45 9.28
N PHE A 91 1.42 -21.26 9.40
CA PHE A 91 1.11 -20.68 10.70
C PHE A 91 0.15 -21.55 11.51
N LEU A 92 -0.90 -22.10 10.89
CA LEU A 92 -1.86 -22.98 11.53
C LEU A 92 -1.23 -24.33 11.92
N LEU A 93 -0.47 -24.96 11.03
CA LEU A 93 0.21 -26.23 11.29
C LEU A 93 1.27 -26.13 12.39
N LEU A 94 1.97 -25.00 12.46
CA LEU A 94 2.97 -24.71 13.50
C LEU A 94 2.34 -24.11 14.77
N GLN A 95 1.02 -23.95 14.82
CA GLN A 95 0.29 -23.35 15.94
C GLN A 95 0.85 -21.96 16.33
N GLY A 96 1.26 -21.18 15.34
CA GLY A 96 1.82 -19.86 15.52
C GLY A 96 3.18 -19.85 16.23
N ARG A 97 3.99 -20.89 16.12
CA ARG A 97 5.29 -21.03 16.79
C ARG A 97 6.40 -21.40 15.82
N CYS A 98 7.60 -20.93 16.11
CA CYS A 98 8.80 -21.36 15.38
C CYS A 98 9.01 -22.87 15.54
N ARG A 99 9.36 -23.56 14.45
CA ARG A 99 9.61 -25.02 14.44
C ARG A 99 10.77 -25.41 15.37
N ASP A 100 11.83 -24.58 15.44
CA ASP A 100 13.07 -24.95 16.11
C ASP A 100 13.11 -24.48 17.58
N CYS A 101 12.65 -23.26 17.89
CA CYS A 101 12.71 -22.69 19.24
C CYS A 101 11.36 -22.47 19.93
N SER A 102 10.25 -22.79 19.25
CA SER A 102 8.88 -22.64 19.77
C SER A 102 8.47 -21.19 20.15
N THR A 103 9.27 -20.18 19.83
CA THR A 103 8.91 -18.78 20.01
C THR A 103 7.66 -18.43 19.21
N ARG A 104 6.78 -17.61 19.75
CA ARG A 104 5.53 -17.18 19.09
C ARG A 104 5.81 -16.33 17.85
N ILE A 105 5.14 -16.66 16.74
CA ILE A 105 5.13 -15.89 15.51
C ILE A 105 3.99 -14.86 15.62
N SER A 106 4.23 -13.62 15.18
CA SER A 106 3.20 -12.58 15.20
C SER A 106 2.02 -12.94 14.30
N LEU A 107 0.81 -12.73 14.80
CA LEU A 107 -0.45 -12.87 14.04
C LEU A 107 -0.54 -11.91 12.84
N ARG A 108 0.26 -10.85 12.84
CA ARG A 108 0.30 -9.88 11.76
C ARG A 108 0.60 -10.55 10.40
N TYR A 109 1.53 -11.51 10.35
CA TYR A 109 1.89 -12.19 9.12
C TYR A 109 0.70 -12.88 8.44
N PRO A 110 0.02 -13.85 9.08
CA PRO A 110 -1.13 -14.50 8.47
C PRO A 110 -2.33 -13.54 8.27
N LEU A 111 -2.45 -12.47 9.06
CA LEU A 111 -3.49 -11.47 8.85
C LEU A 111 -3.28 -10.67 7.56
N ILE A 112 -2.05 -10.23 7.26
CA ILE A 112 -1.74 -9.55 5.99
C ILE A 112 -1.95 -10.49 4.82
N GLU A 113 -1.55 -11.76 4.92
CA GLU A 113 -1.76 -12.77 3.90
C GLU A 113 -3.25 -12.98 3.62
N LEU A 114 -4.05 -13.18 4.67
CA LEU A 114 -5.49 -13.37 4.56
C LEU A 114 -6.17 -12.11 3.99
N PHE A 115 -5.82 -10.93 4.50
CA PHE A 115 -6.37 -9.66 4.03
C PHE A 115 -6.08 -9.45 2.54
N THR A 116 -4.84 -9.70 2.10
CA THR A 116 -4.46 -9.57 0.68
C THR A 116 -5.23 -10.57 -0.18
N GLY A 117 -5.39 -11.81 0.29
CA GLY A 117 -6.22 -12.82 -0.38
C GLY A 117 -7.68 -12.40 -0.53
N LEU A 118 -8.27 -11.86 0.55
CA LEU A 118 -9.66 -11.38 0.54
C LEU A 118 -9.84 -10.16 -0.36
N VAL A 119 -8.90 -9.21 -0.36
CA VAL A 119 -8.91 -8.05 -1.28
C VAL A 119 -8.85 -8.54 -2.73
N THR A 120 -7.95 -9.49 -3.04
CA THR A 120 -7.81 -10.07 -4.38
C THR A 120 -9.10 -10.73 -4.85
N LEU A 121 -9.73 -11.52 -3.98
CA LEU A 121 -11.00 -12.18 -4.27
C LEU A 121 -12.15 -11.17 -4.40
N GLY A 122 -12.21 -10.17 -3.52
CA GLY A 122 -13.24 -9.11 -3.56
C GLY A 122 -13.16 -8.31 -4.85
N LEU A 123 -11.97 -7.96 -5.30
CA LEU A 123 -11.77 -7.27 -6.59
C LEU A 123 -12.21 -8.13 -7.77
N LEU A 124 -11.95 -9.44 -7.74
CA LEU A 124 -12.46 -10.36 -8.77
C LEU A 124 -14.00 -10.36 -8.80
N MET A 125 -14.64 -10.40 -7.64
CA MET A 125 -16.10 -10.42 -7.54
C MET A 125 -16.76 -9.13 -8.02
N VAL A 126 -16.11 -7.99 -7.82
CA VAL A 126 -16.65 -6.67 -8.20
C VAL A 126 -16.32 -6.33 -9.65
N LEU A 127 -15.09 -6.53 -10.08
CA LEU A 127 -14.61 -6.10 -11.39
C LEU A 127 -14.67 -7.19 -12.47
N GLY A 128 -14.79 -8.47 -12.07
CA GLY A 128 -14.64 -9.60 -12.96
C GLY A 128 -13.20 -9.80 -13.44
N TRP A 129 -12.99 -10.80 -14.31
CA TRP A 129 -11.67 -11.11 -14.85
C TRP A 129 -11.39 -10.30 -16.12
N ASN A 130 -10.75 -9.15 -16.00
CA ASN A 130 -10.42 -8.23 -17.10
C ASN A 130 -9.14 -7.44 -16.80
N THR A 131 -8.80 -6.50 -17.70
CA THR A 131 -7.63 -5.63 -17.55
C THR A 131 -7.75 -4.68 -16.36
N THR A 132 -8.97 -4.20 -16.07
CA THR A 132 -9.26 -3.35 -14.91
C THR A 132 -8.96 -4.08 -13.61
N PHE A 133 -9.36 -5.35 -13.50
CA PHE A 133 -9.01 -6.20 -12.36
C PHE A 133 -7.49 -6.33 -12.18
N ALA A 134 -6.76 -6.62 -13.27
CA ALA A 134 -5.30 -6.75 -13.20
C ALA A 134 -4.63 -5.44 -12.74
N ALA A 135 -5.07 -4.30 -13.26
CA ALA A 135 -4.61 -2.99 -12.84
C ALA A 135 -4.95 -2.71 -11.38
N ALA A 136 -6.20 -2.97 -10.97
CA ALA A 136 -6.66 -2.80 -9.59
C ALA A 136 -5.85 -3.63 -8.57
N LEU A 137 -5.39 -4.84 -8.94
CA LEU A 137 -4.50 -5.64 -8.10
C LEU A 137 -3.16 -4.95 -7.85
N VAL A 138 -2.54 -4.42 -8.91
CA VAL A 138 -1.24 -3.73 -8.78
C VAL A 138 -1.36 -2.54 -7.84
N LEU A 139 -2.39 -1.70 -8.03
CA LEU A 139 -2.65 -0.57 -7.14
C LEU A 139 -2.88 -1.04 -5.71
N SER A 140 -3.78 -2.00 -5.49
CA SER A 140 -4.17 -2.46 -4.16
C SER A 140 -3.00 -3.06 -3.39
N TYR A 141 -2.13 -3.83 -4.04
CA TYR A 141 -0.93 -4.39 -3.40
C TYR A 141 0.07 -3.30 -3.01
N GLY A 142 0.25 -2.28 -3.84
CA GLY A 142 1.04 -1.09 -3.50
C GLY A 142 0.46 -0.35 -2.29
N LEU A 143 -0.86 -0.11 -2.27
CA LEU A 143 -1.54 0.55 -1.16
C LEU A 143 -1.46 -0.25 0.15
N ILE A 144 -1.58 -1.58 0.10
CA ILE A 144 -1.40 -2.45 1.27
C ILE A 144 0.02 -2.31 1.82
N ALA A 145 1.05 -2.42 0.97
CA ALA A 145 2.43 -2.28 1.40
C ALA A 145 2.69 -0.90 2.03
N LEU A 146 2.28 0.18 1.37
CA LEU A 146 2.44 1.56 1.86
C LEU A 146 1.72 1.77 3.20
N THR A 147 0.50 1.25 3.35
CA THR A 147 -0.27 1.34 4.60
C THR A 147 0.51 0.76 5.78
N PHE A 148 1.02 -0.45 5.66
CA PHE A 148 1.72 -1.10 6.77
C PHE A 148 3.12 -0.54 7.01
N ILE A 149 3.83 -0.08 5.97
CA ILE A 149 5.12 0.61 6.12
C ILE A 149 4.92 1.93 6.85
N ASP A 150 3.91 2.71 6.48
CA ASP A 150 3.66 4.01 7.09
C ASP A 150 3.17 3.89 8.53
N PHE A 151 2.38 2.86 8.85
CA PHE A 151 2.01 2.57 10.24
C PHE A 151 3.23 2.29 11.14
N ASP A 152 4.24 1.59 10.62
CA ASP A 152 5.40 1.15 11.41
C ASP A 152 6.50 2.20 11.48
N HIS A 153 6.76 2.88 10.36
CA HIS A 153 7.95 3.70 10.17
C HIS A 153 7.66 5.17 9.83
N GLN A 154 6.39 5.52 9.60
CA GLN A 154 5.96 6.88 9.17
C GLN A 154 6.69 7.33 7.90
N ILE A 155 6.91 6.42 6.97
CA ILE A 155 7.51 6.69 5.67
C ILE A 155 6.67 6.06 4.55
N LEU A 156 6.64 6.74 3.41
CA LEU A 156 6.06 6.24 2.16
C LEU A 156 7.17 6.13 1.12
N PRO A 157 7.73 4.91 0.91
CA PRO A 157 8.89 4.70 0.05
C PRO A 157 8.68 5.15 -1.40
N ASP A 158 9.65 5.89 -1.93
CA ASP A 158 9.67 6.34 -3.32
C ASP A 158 9.70 5.16 -4.30
N GLN A 159 10.25 4.03 -3.89
CA GLN A 159 10.31 2.79 -4.66
C GLN A 159 8.93 2.18 -4.93
N ILE A 160 7.88 2.64 -4.22
CA ILE A 160 6.49 2.24 -4.47
C ILE A 160 5.69 3.42 -5.03
N THR A 161 5.81 4.61 -4.45
CA THR A 161 4.99 5.77 -4.82
C THR A 161 5.31 6.28 -6.23
N LEU A 162 6.61 6.42 -6.59
CA LEU A 162 6.98 6.92 -7.93
C LEU A 162 6.65 5.93 -9.04
N PRO A 163 7.00 4.63 -8.94
CA PRO A 163 6.47 3.64 -9.91
C PRO A 163 4.95 3.62 -9.96
N GLY A 164 4.28 3.83 -8.81
CA GLY A 164 2.82 3.93 -8.74
C GLY A 164 2.25 5.02 -9.63
N ILE A 165 2.88 6.20 -9.71
CA ILE A 165 2.49 7.29 -10.62
C ILE A 165 2.63 6.83 -12.08
N TRP A 166 3.80 6.30 -12.44
CA TRP A 166 4.07 5.88 -13.82
C TRP A 166 3.17 4.75 -14.28
N ILE A 167 2.92 3.76 -13.41
CA ILE A 167 2.02 2.64 -13.74
C ILE A 167 0.59 3.17 -13.92
N GLY A 168 0.12 4.11 -13.09
CA GLY A 168 -1.20 4.74 -13.24
C GLY A 168 -1.35 5.42 -14.61
N LEU A 169 -0.35 6.21 -15.03
CA LEU A 169 -0.34 6.85 -16.35
C LEU A 169 -0.34 5.81 -17.48
N LEU A 170 0.48 4.75 -17.36
CA LEU A 170 0.54 3.69 -18.38
C LEU A 170 -0.76 2.88 -18.48
N VAL A 171 -1.42 2.61 -17.36
CA VAL A 171 -2.72 1.95 -17.32
C VAL A 171 -3.78 2.78 -18.06
N ASN A 172 -3.74 4.09 -17.87
CA ASN A 172 -4.69 5.03 -18.48
C ASN A 172 -4.34 5.44 -19.92
N LEU A 173 -3.27 4.88 -20.54
CA LEU A 173 -3.09 4.92 -22.00
C LEU A 173 -4.24 4.25 -22.76
N ASN A 174 -4.96 3.33 -22.11
CA ASN A 174 -6.12 2.63 -22.65
C ASN A 174 -7.43 3.05 -21.95
N ASP A 175 -7.47 4.21 -21.33
CA ASP A 175 -8.63 4.78 -20.64
C ASP A 175 -9.31 3.78 -19.66
N ILE A 176 -8.50 3.03 -18.88
CA ILE A 176 -9.02 1.97 -17.99
C ILE A 176 -9.80 2.56 -16.80
N PHE A 177 -9.32 3.63 -16.20
CA PHE A 177 -9.99 4.30 -15.07
C PHE A 177 -10.39 5.74 -15.42
N CYS A 178 -9.59 6.43 -16.22
CA CYS A 178 -9.85 7.79 -16.71
C CYS A 178 -9.05 8.03 -17.99
N SER A 179 -9.27 9.15 -18.67
CA SER A 179 -8.45 9.53 -19.81
C SER A 179 -7.01 9.84 -19.39
N LEU A 180 -6.04 9.65 -20.31
CA LEU A 180 -4.64 9.98 -20.02
C LEU A 180 -4.46 11.45 -19.64
N GLU A 181 -5.23 12.37 -20.24
CA GLU A 181 -5.19 13.78 -19.90
C GLU A 181 -5.60 14.01 -18.46
N GLU A 182 -6.71 13.42 -18.02
CA GLU A 182 -7.18 13.50 -16.63
C GLU A 182 -6.20 12.86 -15.66
N ALA A 183 -5.55 11.76 -16.03
CA ALA A 183 -4.52 11.09 -15.24
C ALA A 183 -3.30 12.00 -15.03
N VAL A 184 -2.82 12.68 -16.08
CA VAL A 184 -1.68 13.61 -15.99
C VAL A 184 -2.05 14.82 -15.12
N ILE A 185 -3.21 15.44 -15.37
CA ILE A 185 -3.71 16.54 -14.55
C ILE A 185 -3.88 16.09 -13.10
N GLY A 186 -4.42 14.89 -12.88
CA GLY A 186 -4.61 14.27 -11.58
C GLY A 186 -3.30 14.08 -10.82
N ALA A 187 -2.26 13.58 -11.49
CA ALA A 187 -0.94 13.42 -10.87
C ALA A 187 -0.37 14.76 -10.40
N VAL A 188 -0.41 15.78 -11.26
CA VAL A 188 0.08 17.14 -10.96
C VAL A 188 -0.75 17.78 -9.85
N ALA A 189 -2.07 17.76 -9.96
CA ALA A 189 -2.99 18.34 -9.00
C ALA A 189 -2.90 17.63 -7.63
N GLY A 190 -2.77 16.31 -7.61
CA GLY A 190 -2.60 15.51 -6.41
C GLY A 190 -1.35 15.94 -5.62
N TYR A 191 -0.21 16.06 -6.30
CA TYR A 191 1.01 16.54 -5.66
C TYR A 191 0.87 17.99 -5.17
N LEU A 192 0.47 18.88 -6.04
CA LEU A 192 0.45 20.33 -5.75
C LEU A 192 -0.58 20.69 -4.70
N SER A 193 -1.72 20.02 -4.61
CA SER A 193 -2.75 20.34 -3.62
C SER A 193 -2.23 20.20 -2.19
N LEU A 194 -1.62 19.07 -1.85
CA LEU A 194 -1.03 18.87 -0.51
C LEU A 194 0.24 19.69 -0.31
N TRP A 195 1.04 19.91 -1.36
CA TRP A 195 2.22 20.76 -1.28
C TRP A 195 1.86 22.21 -0.97
N ILE A 196 0.80 22.77 -1.57
CA ILE A 196 0.31 24.12 -1.29
C ILE A 196 -0.17 24.22 0.16
N VAL A 197 -0.93 23.22 0.65
CA VAL A 197 -1.37 23.17 2.05
C VAL A 197 -0.17 23.11 2.99
N TYR A 198 0.82 22.26 2.70
CA TYR A 198 2.05 22.17 3.48
C TYR A 198 2.81 23.50 3.53
N GLN A 199 3.00 24.16 2.39
CA GLN A 199 3.70 25.45 2.34
C GLN A 199 2.93 26.53 3.11
N GLY A 200 1.62 26.60 2.96
CA GLY A 200 0.77 27.51 3.71
C GLY A 200 0.89 27.30 5.23
N PHE A 201 0.85 26.03 5.68
CA PHE A 201 1.03 25.67 7.08
C PHE A 201 2.44 26.03 7.59
N LYS A 202 3.48 25.73 6.82
CA LYS A 202 4.88 26.02 7.17
C LYS A 202 5.12 27.54 7.28
N LEU A 203 4.55 28.33 6.37
CA LEU A 203 4.63 29.79 6.41
C LEU A 203 3.88 30.37 7.62
N ALA A 204 2.73 29.81 7.99
CA ALA A 204 1.93 30.30 9.10
C ALA A 204 2.47 29.90 10.48
N THR A 205 3.05 28.70 10.60
CA THR A 205 3.42 28.11 11.91
C THR A 205 4.91 27.92 12.11
N GLY A 206 5.73 27.97 11.05
CA GLY A 206 7.16 27.64 11.05
C GLY A 206 7.45 26.14 11.22
N LYS A 207 6.41 25.28 11.27
CA LYS A 207 6.54 23.83 11.48
C LYS A 207 6.25 23.04 10.20
N GLU A 208 6.87 21.89 10.07
CA GLU A 208 6.56 20.93 9.02
C GLU A 208 5.39 20.05 9.47
N GLY A 209 4.23 20.20 8.80
CA GLY A 209 2.99 19.54 9.24
C GLY A 209 2.68 18.21 8.53
N MET A 210 3.43 17.84 7.47
CA MET A 210 3.12 16.66 6.65
C MET A 210 4.38 16.15 5.94
N GLY A 211 4.47 14.87 5.68
CA GLY A 211 5.56 14.26 4.93
C GLY A 211 5.42 14.43 3.40
N PHE A 212 6.53 14.52 2.69
CA PHE A 212 6.53 14.57 1.21
C PHE A 212 6.00 13.27 0.58
N GLY A 213 5.98 12.18 1.30
CA GLY A 213 5.43 10.90 0.85
C GLY A 213 3.94 10.96 0.55
N ASP A 214 3.17 11.71 1.37
CA ASP A 214 1.73 11.87 1.20
C ASP A 214 1.40 12.58 -0.12
N PHE A 215 2.22 13.57 -0.54
CA PHE A 215 2.03 14.27 -1.82
C PHE A 215 2.23 13.33 -3.00
N LYS A 216 3.25 12.45 -2.92
CA LYS A 216 3.54 11.45 -3.96
C LYS A 216 2.47 10.37 -4.01
N LEU A 217 1.95 9.95 -2.86
CA LEU A 217 0.85 8.99 -2.80
C LEU A 217 -0.43 9.57 -3.39
N LEU A 218 -0.79 10.83 -3.06
CA LEU A 218 -1.95 11.48 -3.65
C LEU A 218 -1.75 11.74 -5.16
N ALA A 219 -0.52 12.06 -5.59
CA ALA A 219 -0.19 12.14 -7.01
C ALA A 219 -0.36 10.79 -7.72
N ALA A 220 0.03 9.69 -7.08
CA ALA A 220 -0.20 8.36 -7.62
C ALA A 220 -1.70 8.07 -7.75
N LEU A 221 -2.51 8.33 -6.72
CA LEU A 221 -3.96 8.16 -6.79
C LEU A 221 -4.60 9.04 -7.89
N GLY A 222 -4.10 10.26 -8.07
CA GLY A 222 -4.50 11.15 -9.17
C GLY A 222 -4.13 10.60 -10.55
N ALA A 223 -2.95 9.98 -10.68
CA ALA A 223 -2.52 9.31 -11.91
C ALA A 223 -3.39 8.09 -12.26
N TRP A 224 -3.96 7.42 -11.26
CA TRP A 224 -4.84 6.26 -11.47
C TRP A 224 -6.28 6.66 -11.77
N PHE A 225 -6.83 7.64 -11.07
CA PHE A 225 -8.26 7.94 -11.06
C PHE A 225 -8.62 9.30 -11.67
N GLY A 226 -7.64 10.07 -12.10
CA GLY A 226 -7.86 11.43 -12.60
C GLY A 226 -8.04 12.47 -11.49
N TRP A 227 -8.08 13.74 -11.90
CA TRP A 227 -8.16 14.87 -10.97
C TRP A 227 -9.52 14.98 -10.24
N MET A 228 -10.60 14.50 -10.87
CA MET A 228 -11.94 14.53 -10.27
C MET A 228 -12.06 13.65 -9.03
N ALA A 229 -11.23 12.62 -8.91
CA ALA A 229 -11.18 11.74 -7.74
C ALA A 229 -10.59 12.41 -6.50
N LEU A 230 -9.67 13.36 -6.69
CA LEU A 230 -8.85 13.93 -5.61
C LEU A 230 -9.67 14.56 -4.48
N PRO A 231 -10.70 15.40 -4.73
CA PRO A 231 -11.51 15.97 -3.66
C PRO A 231 -12.15 14.90 -2.77
N GLY A 232 -12.73 13.86 -3.38
CA GLY A 232 -13.34 12.74 -2.65
C GLY A 232 -12.32 11.98 -1.81
N ILE A 233 -11.16 11.65 -2.39
CA ILE A 233 -10.08 10.94 -1.69
C ILE A 233 -9.57 11.77 -0.51
N VAL A 234 -9.33 13.07 -0.69
CA VAL A 234 -8.85 13.96 0.38
C VAL A 234 -9.91 14.11 1.49
N LEU A 235 -11.18 14.26 1.14
CA LEU A 235 -12.26 14.35 2.13
C LEU A 235 -12.40 13.06 2.95
N ILE A 236 -12.43 11.90 2.30
CA ILE A 236 -12.56 10.61 2.97
C ILE A 236 -11.33 10.37 3.88
N SER A 237 -10.11 10.56 3.37
CA SER A 237 -8.89 10.35 4.15
C SER A 237 -8.81 11.28 5.34
N SER A 238 -9.15 12.56 5.17
CA SER A 238 -9.15 13.56 6.24
C SER A 238 -10.21 13.27 7.29
N ALA A 239 -11.42 12.86 6.87
CA ALA A 239 -12.49 12.49 7.80
C ALA A 239 -12.09 11.27 8.66
N ILE A 240 -11.58 10.20 8.01
CA ILE A 240 -11.13 9.00 8.73
C ILE A 240 -9.96 9.34 9.65
N GLY A 241 -8.96 10.07 9.15
CA GLY A 241 -7.80 10.50 9.93
C GLY A 241 -8.18 11.34 11.15
N ALA A 242 -9.14 12.27 10.99
CA ALA A 242 -9.64 13.07 12.09
C ALA A 242 -10.37 12.22 13.15
N ILE A 243 -11.24 11.30 12.72
CA ILE A 243 -11.95 10.37 13.63
C ILE A 243 -10.95 9.52 14.42
N VAL A 244 -10.00 8.89 13.74
CA VAL A 244 -8.97 8.06 14.39
C VAL A 244 -8.10 8.91 15.31
N GLY A 245 -7.68 10.10 14.86
CA GLY A 245 -6.90 11.02 15.67
C GLY A 245 -7.61 11.43 16.97
N ILE A 246 -8.91 11.76 16.90
CA ILE A 246 -9.71 12.08 18.07
C ILE A 246 -9.81 10.87 19.02
N ILE A 247 -10.07 9.68 18.47
CA ILE A 247 -10.13 8.45 19.29
C ILE A 247 -8.80 8.21 20.02
N LEU A 248 -7.66 8.33 19.33
CA LEU A 248 -6.34 8.13 19.92
C LEU A 248 -6.06 9.15 21.02
N ILE A 249 -6.45 10.42 20.85
CA ILE A 249 -6.31 11.46 21.87
C ILE A 249 -7.17 11.12 23.11
N VAL A 250 -8.42 10.67 22.89
CA VAL A 250 -9.33 10.26 23.99
C VAL A 250 -8.76 9.05 24.73
N LEU A 251 -8.07 8.15 24.03
CA LEU A 251 -7.38 6.98 24.63
C LEU A 251 -6.05 7.34 25.31
N GLY A 252 -5.68 8.63 25.37
CA GLY A 252 -4.52 9.12 26.12
C GLY A 252 -3.23 9.31 25.29
N ARG A 253 -3.29 9.22 23.96
CA ARG A 253 -2.12 9.54 23.13
C ARG A 253 -1.81 11.04 23.20
N PRO A 254 -0.54 11.44 23.36
CA PRO A 254 -0.15 12.85 23.33
C PRO A 254 -0.54 13.52 22.01
N ARG A 255 -1.08 14.75 22.08
CA ARG A 255 -1.50 15.52 20.89
C ARG A 255 -0.34 15.89 19.97
N GLU A 256 0.88 15.90 20.49
CA GLU A 256 2.09 16.29 19.78
C GLU A 256 2.67 15.13 18.94
N GLU A 257 2.20 13.91 19.15
CA GLU A 257 2.69 12.73 18.47
C GLU A 257 2.09 12.66 17.06
N ALA A 258 2.95 12.69 16.05
CA ALA A 258 2.53 12.65 14.64
C ALA A 258 1.75 11.35 14.33
N ILE A 259 0.68 11.47 13.56
CA ILE A 259 -0.10 10.34 13.07
C ILE A 259 0.21 10.17 11.59
N ALA A 260 0.55 8.94 11.19
CA ALA A 260 0.73 8.58 9.80
C ALA A 260 -0.54 8.89 8.99
N PHE A 261 -0.45 9.67 7.93
CA PHE A 261 -1.60 10.06 7.09
C PHE A 261 -1.77 9.13 5.88
N GLY A 262 -0.68 8.53 5.41
CA GLY A 262 -0.68 7.59 4.27
C GLY A 262 -1.68 6.45 4.35
N PRO A 263 -1.89 5.78 5.50
CA PRO A 263 -2.89 4.73 5.64
C PRO A 263 -4.31 5.19 5.31
N TYR A 264 -4.67 6.42 5.67
CA TYR A 264 -6.01 6.97 5.39
C TYR A 264 -6.15 7.36 3.93
N LEU A 265 -5.07 7.90 3.31
CA LEU A 265 -5.03 8.13 1.86
C LEU A 265 -5.14 6.81 1.08
N ALA A 266 -4.41 5.79 1.48
CA ALA A 266 -4.47 4.47 0.86
C ALA A 266 -5.86 3.84 0.97
N LEU A 267 -6.48 3.93 2.15
CA LEU A 267 -7.85 3.45 2.38
C LEU A 267 -8.85 4.24 1.52
N ALA A 268 -8.73 5.57 1.45
CA ALA A 268 -9.60 6.41 0.63
C ALA A 268 -9.45 6.09 -0.86
N GLY A 269 -8.21 5.86 -1.33
CA GLY A 269 -7.94 5.40 -2.69
C GLY A 269 -8.57 4.03 -2.99
N PHE A 270 -8.52 3.10 -2.04
CA PHE A 270 -9.17 1.80 -2.17
C PHE A 270 -10.70 1.90 -2.16
N VAL A 271 -11.28 2.76 -1.33
CA VAL A 271 -12.73 3.06 -1.35
C VAL A 271 -13.13 3.66 -2.69
N TYR A 272 -12.33 4.58 -3.22
CA TYR A 272 -12.60 5.18 -4.53
C TYR A 272 -12.50 4.14 -5.66
N LEU A 273 -11.56 3.22 -5.62
CA LEU A 273 -11.45 2.10 -6.57
C LEU A 273 -12.73 1.26 -6.64
N LEU A 274 -13.41 1.05 -5.51
CA LEU A 274 -14.60 0.20 -5.42
C LEU A 274 -15.92 0.96 -5.63
N ALA A 275 -15.96 2.25 -5.29
CA ALA A 275 -17.18 3.03 -5.22
C ALA A 275 -16.99 4.46 -5.80
N GLY A 276 -16.10 4.63 -6.78
CA GLY A 276 -15.75 5.94 -7.36
C GLY A 276 -16.97 6.72 -7.84
N ASP A 277 -17.87 6.09 -8.60
CA ASP A 277 -19.10 6.72 -9.10
C ASP A 277 -19.99 7.22 -7.97
N THR A 278 -20.11 6.43 -6.89
CA THR A 278 -20.86 6.84 -5.71
C THR A 278 -20.21 8.04 -5.03
N VAL A 279 -18.91 8.03 -4.88
CA VAL A 279 -18.15 9.15 -4.28
C VAL A 279 -18.29 10.40 -5.14
N LEU A 280 -18.19 10.29 -6.46
CA LEU A 280 -18.37 11.41 -7.40
C LEU A 280 -19.78 12.01 -7.30
N SER A 281 -20.81 11.19 -7.16
CA SER A 281 -22.21 11.63 -7.08
C SER A 281 -22.51 12.51 -5.86
N PHE A 282 -21.68 12.49 -4.82
CA PHE A 282 -21.86 13.35 -3.64
C PHE A 282 -21.50 14.82 -3.91
N TYR A 283 -20.65 15.12 -4.87
CA TYR A 283 -20.19 16.50 -5.13
C TYR A 283 -20.34 16.94 -6.60
N LEU A 284 -20.67 16.04 -7.51
CA LEU A 284 -21.02 16.38 -8.88
C LEU A 284 -22.54 16.23 -9.09
N PRO A 285 -23.21 17.24 -9.68
CA PRO A 285 -24.63 17.13 -9.98
C PRO A 285 -24.87 16.05 -11.04
N ALA A 286 -26.01 15.37 -10.93
CA ALA A 286 -26.45 14.39 -11.91
C ALA A 286 -26.52 15.02 -13.31
N GLY A 287 -25.62 14.60 -14.22
CA GLY A 287 -25.50 15.15 -15.58
C GLY A 287 -24.16 15.81 -15.89
N ALA A 288 -23.21 15.82 -14.95
CA ALA A 288 -21.83 16.28 -15.15
C ALA A 288 -20.83 15.11 -15.39
N LEU A 289 -21.35 13.89 -15.45
CA LEU A 289 -20.62 12.65 -15.74
C LEU A 289 -20.84 12.24 -17.20
#